data_68adaf357baa0e45236f7f519e2e5b67
#
_entry.id   68adaf357baa0e45236f7f519e2e5b67
#
_cell.length_a   1.000
_cell.length_b   1.000
_cell.length_c   1.000
_cell.angle_alpha   90.00
_cell.angle_beta   90.00
_cell.angle_gamma   90.00
#
_symmetry.space_group_name_H-M   'P 1'
#
loop_
_entity.id
_entity.type
_entity.pdbx_description
1 polymer ?
#
loop_
_entity_poly.entity_id
_entity_poly.type
_entity_poly.pdbx_seq_one_letter_code
_entity_poly.pdbx_strand_id
1 'polypeptide(L)'
;MDRKNHWAWPAFGGPDISKAQLKIHFQHEFAIYVRDFPVLLTRIHGRNPPAAVRRMLAENIYEEETGGLSFGKSHPDLFLVMMKGLGFAEAEFENIRLLPAACAYRAWLDRVTGQRDWVRAAATMAIFVEGSINDRHEILHPAGPKAEREIEEVVRRHPLVRYHGLSPDYMDLTRAHQRVEAGHRHHAYAMVVAGAIGRRHQQAVIACVEKTLALWLRYRDAVARACDLDQ
;
A
#
# COMPACT_ATOMS: atom_id res chain seq x y z
N MET A 1 7.14 5.35 -10.92
CA MET A 1 7.36 4.64 -9.65
C MET A 1 8.79 4.73 -9.14
N ASP A 2 9.81 4.80 -9.97
CA ASP A 2 11.23 4.89 -9.55
C ASP A 2 11.52 6.00 -8.50
N ARG A 3 10.70 7.06 -8.48
CA ARG A 3 10.77 8.16 -7.50
C ARG A 3 10.00 7.88 -6.19
N LYS A 4 9.26 6.75 -6.09
CA LYS A 4 8.59 6.33 -4.86
C LYS A 4 9.60 5.67 -3.92
N ASN A 5 10.67 6.39 -3.64
CA ASN A 5 11.70 6.02 -2.69
C ASN A 5 11.90 7.19 -1.73
N HIS A 6 11.88 6.91 -0.44
CA HIS A 6 12.00 7.94 0.60
C HIS A 6 13.31 7.75 1.36
N TRP A 7 14.03 8.83 1.62
CA TRP A 7 15.32 8.81 2.30
C TRP A 7 15.31 8.09 3.67
N ALA A 8 14.18 8.14 4.40
CA ALA A 8 14.05 7.50 5.70
C ALA A 8 13.77 5.98 5.65
N TRP A 9 13.56 5.38 4.47
CA TRP A 9 13.31 3.94 4.38
C TRP A 9 14.41 3.08 4.99
N PRO A 10 15.72 3.37 4.79
CA PRO A 10 16.78 2.62 5.43
C PRO A 10 16.71 2.64 6.96
N ALA A 11 16.28 3.77 7.55
CA ALA A 11 16.09 3.86 8.99
C ALA A 11 14.92 3.01 9.47
N PHE A 12 13.74 3.12 8.85
CA PHE A 12 12.56 2.30 9.21
C PHE A 12 12.77 0.80 8.97
N GLY A 13 13.63 0.42 8.03
CA GLY A 13 14.02 -0.96 7.75
C GLY A 13 15.30 -1.40 8.49
N GLY A 14 15.88 -0.55 9.33
CA GLY A 14 17.14 -0.79 10.03
C GLY A 14 16.96 -1.33 11.45
N PRO A 15 18.08 -1.71 12.11
CA PRO A 15 18.06 -2.22 13.48
C PRO A 15 17.87 -1.13 14.53
N ASP A 16 18.20 0.13 14.21
CA ASP A 16 18.32 1.21 15.19
C ASP A 16 17.02 1.96 15.48
N ILE A 17 15.97 1.72 14.66
CA ILE A 17 14.64 2.31 14.87
C ILE A 17 14.00 1.74 16.12
N SER A 18 13.53 2.60 17.02
CA SER A 18 12.88 2.18 18.26
C SER A 18 11.43 1.72 18.01
N LYS A 19 10.88 0.92 18.94
CA LYS A 19 9.45 0.54 18.91
C LYS A 19 8.52 1.75 18.94
N ALA A 20 8.86 2.82 19.64
CA ALA A 20 8.06 4.04 19.67
C ALA A 20 7.99 4.71 18.28
N GLN A 21 9.10 4.79 17.58
CA GLN A 21 9.17 5.33 16.22
C GLN A 21 8.43 4.42 15.21
N LEU A 22 8.60 3.09 15.32
CA LEU A 22 7.82 2.14 14.51
C LEU A 22 6.31 2.29 14.74
N LYS A 23 5.88 2.53 15.99
CA LYS A 23 4.47 2.78 16.30
C LYS A 23 3.95 4.02 15.57
N ILE A 24 4.64 5.15 15.64
CA ILE A 24 4.27 6.38 14.91
C ILE A 24 4.14 6.09 13.41
N HIS A 25 5.13 5.40 12.84
CA HIS A 25 5.14 5.03 11.44
C HIS A 25 3.90 4.20 11.06
N PHE A 26 3.66 3.10 11.76
CA PHE A 26 2.57 2.16 11.44
C PHE A 26 1.18 2.72 11.74
N GLN A 27 1.02 3.53 12.79
CA GLN A 27 -0.24 4.24 13.05
C GLN A 27 -0.63 5.12 11.85
N HIS A 28 0.32 5.88 11.30
CA HIS A 28 0.04 6.73 10.14
C HIS A 28 -0.26 5.92 8.88
N GLU A 29 0.44 4.81 8.63
CA GLU A 29 0.12 3.93 7.50
C GLU A 29 -1.28 3.33 7.63
N PHE A 30 -1.61 2.80 8.80
CA PHE A 30 -2.91 2.21 9.07
C PHE A 30 -4.05 3.21 8.84
N ALA A 31 -3.99 4.39 9.45
CA ALA A 31 -5.06 5.37 9.37
C ALA A 31 -5.17 6.10 8.02
N ILE A 32 -4.07 6.16 7.24
CA ILE A 32 -4.11 6.83 5.95
C ILE A 32 -4.70 5.94 4.87
N TYR A 33 -4.29 4.69 4.78
CA TYR A 33 -4.69 3.83 3.67
C TYR A 33 -4.89 2.36 4.03
N VAL A 34 -4.17 1.74 4.96
CA VAL A 34 -4.30 0.30 5.20
C VAL A 34 -5.72 -0.07 5.62
N ARG A 35 -6.26 0.59 6.66
CA ARG A 35 -7.61 0.33 7.19
C ARG A 35 -8.71 0.48 6.14
N ASP A 36 -8.60 1.52 5.31
CA ASP A 36 -9.67 1.92 4.41
C ASP A 36 -9.34 1.62 2.93
N PHE A 37 -8.29 0.86 2.66
CA PHE A 37 -7.88 0.53 1.29
C PHE A 37 -9.00 -0.12 0.49
N PRO A 38 -9.68 -1.16 0.98
CA PRO A 38 -10.79 -1.77 0.26
C PRO A 38 -11.96 -0.79 0.03
N VAL A 39 -12.23 0.13 0.97
CA VAL A 39 -13.24 1.19 0.78
C VAL A 39 -12.84 2.13 -0.35
N LEU A 40 -11.57 2.51 -0.46
CA LEU A 40 -11.07 3.36 -1.54
C LEU A 40 -11.17 2.66 -2.90
N LEU A 41 -10.90 1.36 -2.98
CA LEU A 41 -11.10 0.53 -4.19
C LEU A 41 -12.59 0.42 -4.56
N THR A 42 -13.47 0.23 -3.59
CA THR A 42 -14.92 0.15 -3.79
C THR A 42 -15.49 1.43 -4.41
N ARG A 43 -14.96 2.61 -4.03
CA ARG A 43 -15.32 3.89 -4.65
C ARG A 43 -14.97 3.91 -6.15
N ILE A 44 -13.85 3.32 -6.55
CA ILE A 44 -13.43 3.22 -7.95
C ILE A 44 -14.37 2.26 -8.71
N HIS A 45 -14.64 1.09 -8.13
CA HIS A 45 -15.58 0.12 -8.67
C HIS A 45 -16.97 0.73 -8.91
N GLY A 46 -17.49 1.52 -7.95
CA GLY A 46 -18.78 2.21 -8.03
C GLY A 46 -18.85 3.31 -9.10
N ARG A 47 -17.73 3.70 -9.74
CA ARG A 47 -17.72 4.62 -10.90
C ARG A 47 -18.06 3.94 -12.23
N ASN A 48 -18.44 2.67 -12.18
CA ASN A 48 -18.85 1.89 -13.36
C ASN A 48 -17.77 1.85 -14.47
N PRO A 49 -16.52 1.49 -14.15
CA PRO A 49 -15.51 1.25 -15.18
C PRO A 49 -15.93 0.04 -16.07
N PRO A 50 -15.21 -0.22 -17.17
CA PRO A 50 -15.49 -1.37 -18.02
C PRO A 50 -15.56 -2.70 -17.24
N ALA A 51 -16.37 -3.65 -17.72
CA ALA A 51 -16.64 -4.90 -16.99
C ALA A 51 -15.37 -5.69 -16.60
N ALA A 52 -14.34 -5.69 -17.45
CA ALA A 52 -13.05 -6.31 -17.12
C ALA A 52 -12.39 -5.66 -15.89
N VAL A 53 -12.39 -4.33 -15.86
CA VAL A 53 -11.83 -3.55 -14.72
C VAL A 53 -12.64 -3.79 -13.45
N ARG A 54 -13.99 -3.85 -13.54
CA ARG A 54 -14.84 -4.15 -12.38
C ARG A 54 -14.52 -5.51 -11.78
N ARG A 55 -14.29 -6.54 -12.62
CA ARG A 55 -13.92 -7.89 -12.12
C ARG A 55 -12.60 -7.87 -11.37
N MET A 56 -11.59 -7.21 -11.91
CA MET A 56 -10.28 -7.09 -11.25
C MET A 56 -10.39 -6.34 -9.90
N LEU A 57 -11.14 -5.23 -9.87
CA LEU A 57 -11.38 -4.50 -8.63
C LEU A 57 -12.17 -5.33 -7.61
N ALA A 58 -13.18 -6.10 -8.06
CA ALA A 58 -13.96 -6.96 -7.18
C ALA A 58 -13.12 -8.08 -6.57
N GLU A 59 -12.21 -8.67 -7.32
CA GLU A 59 -11.27 -9.68 -6.83
C GLU A 59 -10.31 -9.10 -5.79
N ASN A 60 -9.73 -7.92 -6.06
CA ASN A 60 -8.88 -7.22 -5.12
C ASN A 60 -9.65 -6.82 -3.84
N ILE A 61 -10.84 -6.22 -3.98
CA ILE A 61 -11.69 -5.89 -2.83
C ILE A 61 -12.04 -7.14 -2.00
N TYR A 62 -12.35 -8.25 -2.66
CA TYR A 62 -12.65 -9.51 -1.99
C TYR A 62 -11.46 -10.02 -1.17
N GLU A 63 -10.26 -9.97 -1.73
CA GLU A 63 -9.05 -10.33 -0.99
C GLU A 63 -8.78 -9.37 0.18
N GLU A 64 -8.81 -8.08 -0.06
CA GLU A 64 -8.53 -7.05 0.96
C GLU A 64 -9.49 -7.10 2.15
N GLU A 65 -10.80 -7.35 1.89
CA GLU A 65 -11.84 -7.39 2.93
C GLU A 65 -11.92 -8.75 3.63
N THR A 66 -11.58 -9.84 2.96
CA THR A 66 -11.87 -11.19 3.48
C THR A 66 -10.65 -12.10 3.59
N GLY A 67 -9.56 -11.78 2.86
CA GLY A 67 -8.43 -12.69 2.68
C GLY A 67 -8.82 -14.02 2.02
N GLY A 68 -9.91 -14.02 1.23
CA GLY A 68 -10.50 -15.26 0.70
C GLY A 68 -9.63 -15.96 -0.33
N LEU A 69 -8.62 -15.28 -0.88
CA LEU A 69 -7.61 -15.86 -1.78
C LEU A 69 -6.32 -16.26 -1.03
N SER A 70 -6.19 -15.90 0.25
CA SER A 70 -4.98 -16.14 1.04
C SER A 70 -5.23 -16.80 2.40
N PHE A 71 -5.51 -16.00 3.46
CA PHE A 71 -5.53 -16.49 4.86
C PHE A 71 -6.90 -16.42 5.54
N GLY A 72 -7.97 -16.03 4.84
CA GLY A 72 -9.32 -15.95 5.40
C GLY A 72 -9.49 -14.84 6.46
N LYS A 73 -8.65 -13.81 6.41
CA LYS A 73 -8.73 -12.60 7.23
C LYS A 73 -8.45 -11.38 6.38
N SER A 74 -9.12 -10.27 6.64
CA SER A 74 -8.89 -9.01 5.94
C SER A 74 -7.44 -8.54 6.09
N HIS A 75 -6.90 -7.83 5.10
CA HIS A 75 -5.55 -7.27 5.20
C HIS A 75 -5.42 -6.25 6.35
N PRO A 76 -6.43 -5.38 6.64
CA PRO A 76 -6.42 -4.58 7.87
C PRO A 76 -6.30 -5.40 9.15
N ASP A 77 -7.01 -6.54 9.28
CA ASP A 77 -6.91 -7.41 10.45
C ASP A 77 -5.54 -8.09 10.54
N LEU A 78 -5.01 -8.57 9.42
CA LEU A 78 -3.65 -9.15 9.36
C LEU A 78 -2.58 -8.11 9.74
N PHE A 79 -2.79 -6.84 9.36
CA PHE A 79 -1.91 -5.75 9.81
C PHE A 79 -1.95 -5.59 11.34
N LEU A 80 -3.13 -5.57 11.95
CA LEU A 80 -3.27 -5.48 13.41
C LEU A 80 -2.68 -6.70 14.14
N VAL A 81 -2.81 -7.90 13.55
CA VAL A 81 -2.13 -9.11 14.06
C VAL A 81 -0.61 -8.92 14.06
N MET A 82 -0.04 -8.37 13.00
CA MET A 82 1.40 -8.05 12.92
C MET A 82 1.80 -7.00 13.97
N MET A 83 0.99 -5.97 14.18
CA MET A 83 1.21 -4.96 15.22
C MET A 83 1.15 -5.54 16.64
N LYS A 84 0.21 -6.44 16.89
CA LYS A 84 0.13 -7.21 18.15
C LYS A 84 1.41 -8.03 18.39
N GLY A 85 1.94 -8.67 17.35
CA GLY A 85 3.21 -9.40 17.42
C GLY A 85 4.40 -8.53 17.81
N LEU A 86 4.40 -7.24 17.44
CA LEU A 86 5.38 -6.25 17.90
C LEU A 86 5.14 -5.75 19.33
N GLY A 87 4.03 -6.16 19.97
CA GLY A 87 3.66 -5.78 21.33
C GLY A 87 2.88 -4.47 21.43
N PHE A 88 2.21 -4.04 20.33
CA PHE A 88 1.28 -2.91 20.35
C PHE A 88 -0.15 -3.40 20.64
N ALA A 89 -0.92 -2.62 21.40
CA ALA A 89 -2.33 -2.90 21.62
C ALA A 89 -3.17 -2.44 20.42
N GLU A 90 -4.22 -3.17 20.09
CA GLU A 90 -5.13 -2.84 18.99
C GLU A 90 -5.77 -1.45 19.18
N ALA A 91 -6.17 -1.11 20.40
CA ALA A 91 -6.72 0.21 20.76
C ALA A 91 -5.78 1.38 20.40
N GLU A 92 -4.48 1.16 20.28
CA GLU A 92 -3.52 2.18 19.84
C GLU A 92 -3.69 2.54 18.35
N PHE A 93 -4.46 1.75 17.60
CA PHE A 93 -4.76 1.96 16.16
C PHE A 93 -6.19 2.46 15.88
N GLU A 94 -7.02 2.70 16.90
CA GLU A 94 -8.40 3.15 16.72
C GLU A 94 -8.52 4.65 16.43
N ASN A 95 -7.99 5.51 17.30
CA ASN A 95 -8.20 6.96 17.29
C ASN A 95 -6.90 7.72 16.98
N ILE A 96 -6.29 7.42 15.84
CA ILE A 96 -5.00 7.98 15.44
C ILE A 96 -5.15 9.44 15.03
N ARG A 97 -4.42 10.33 15.72
CA ARG A 97 -4.29 11.73 15.33
C ARG A 97 -3.23 11.87 14.23
N LEU A 98 -3.68 12.05 13.01
CA LEU A 98 -2.78 12.23 11.87
C LEU A 98 -2.04 13.57 11.92
N LEU A 99 -0.78 13.55 11.52
CA LEU A 99 0.01 14.76 11.24
C LEU A 99 -0.62 15.58 10.10
N PRO A 100 -0.45 16.92 10.06
CA PRO A 100 -1.08 17.76 9.02
C PRO A 100 -0.78 17.30 7.57
N ALA A 101 0.45 16.88 7.28
CA ALA A 101 0.82 16.37 5.97
C ALA A 101 0.16 15.01 5.66
N ALA A 102 -0.02 14.18 6.67
CA ALA A 102 -0.75 12.91 6.58
C ALA A 102 -2.24 13.14 6.32
N CYS A 103 -2.87 14.11 7.02
CA CYS A 103 -4.23 14.55 6.74
C CYS A 103 -4.38 15.03 5.28
N ALA A 104 -3.45 15.83 4.80
CA ALA A 104 -3.47 16.34 3.42
C ALA A 104 -3.37 15.21 2.38
N TYR A 105 -2.51 14.21 2.64
CA TYR A 105 -2.39 13.04 1.77
C TYR A 105 -3.66 12.18 1.82
N ARG A 106 -4.21 11.89 3.00
CA ARG A 106 -5.48 11.16 3.13
C ARG A 106 -6.63 11.87 2.43
N ALA A 107 -6.78 13.18 2.64
CA ALA A 107 -7.81 13.97 1.96
C ALA A 107 -7.66 13.97 0.43
N TRP A 108 -6.43 13.83 -0.08
CA TRP A 108 -6.18 13.64 -1.50
C TRP A 108 -6.66 12.27 -1.98
N LEU A 109 -6.38 11.18 -1.24
CA LEU A 109 -6.88 9.84 -1.59
C LEU A 109 -8.41 9.81 -1.62
N ASP A 110 -9.07 10.40 -0.61
CA ASP A 110 -10.53 10.51 -0.57
C ASP A 110 -11.08 11.30 -1.77
N ARG A 111 -10.44 12.42 -2.12
CA ARG A 111 -10.83 13.26 -3.26
C ARG A 111 -10.68 12.53 -4.59
N VAL A 112 -9.52 11.90 -4.83
CA VAL A 112 -9.24 11.26 -6.12
C VAL A 112 -10.12 10.04 -6.34
N THR A 113 -10.39 9.24 -5.31
CA THR A 113 -11.29 8.07 -5.39
C THR A 113 -12.76 8.49 -5.45
N GLY A 114 -13.11 9.66 -4.94
CA GLY A 114 -14.45 10.25 -5.03
C GLY A 114 -14.81 10.85 -6.41
N GLN A 115 -13.84 11.04 -7.31
CA GLN A 115 -14.07 11.65 -8.64
C GLN A 115 -14.76 10.68 -9.61
N ARG A 116 -15.33 11.26 -10.71
CA ARG A 116 -15.93 10.46 -11.79
C ARG A 116 -14.87 9.73 -12.64
N ASP A 117 -13.68 10.28 -12.75
CA ASP A 117 -12.58 9.72 -13.52
C ASP A 117 -11.95 8.55 -12.79
N TRP A 118 -12.46 7.36 -13.02
CA TRP A 118 -11.99 6.13 -12.42
C TRP A 118 -10.54 5.80 -12.80
N VAL A 119 -10.04 6.26 -13.95
CA VAL A 119 -8.67 5.97 -14.41
C VAL A 119 -7.64 6.65 -13.52
N ARG A 120 -7.88 7.92 -13.16
CA ARG A 120 -7.01 8.64 -12.21
C ARG A 120 -7.05 8.02 -10.83
N ALA A 121 -8.23 7.60 -10.39
CA ALA A 121 -8.39 6.92 -9.10
C ALA A 121 -7.67 5.56 -9.09
N ALA A 122 -7.82 4.76 -10.16
CA ALA A 122 -7.12 3.48 -10.32
C ALA A 122 -5.59 3.67 -10.39
N ALA A 123 -5.10 4.68 -11.14
CA ALA A 123 -3.67 5.00 -11.18
C ALA A 123 -3.12 5.40 -9.80
N THR A 124 -3.94 6.08 -8.99
CA THR A 124 -3.54 6.45 -7.63
C THR A 124 -3.53 5.24 -6.70
N MET A 125 -4.56 4.41 -6.69
CA MET A 125 -4.68 3.30 -5.75
C MET A 125 -3.91 2.07 -6.23
N ALA A 126 -4.27 1.50 -7.38
CA ALA A 126 -3.69 0.24 -7.84
C ALA A 126 -2.27 0.36 -8.43
N ILE A 127 -1.86 1.53 -8.93
CA ILE A 127 -0.47 1.73 -9.35
C ILE A 127 0.36 2.37 -8.24
N PHE A 128 -0.07 3.53 -7.70
CA PHE A 128 0.79 4.26 -6.78
C PHE A 128 0.76 3.68 -5.37
N VAL A 129 -0.41 3.44 -4.76
CA VAL A 129 -0.47 2.98 -3.35
C VAL A 129 0.07 1.57 -3.24
N GLU A 130 -0.41 0.62 -4.04
CA GLU A 130 0.09 -0.76 -4.05
C GLU A 130 1.50 -0.89 -4.65
N GLY A 131 1.89 0.01 -5.54
CA GLY A 131 3.15 -0.08 -6.28
C GLY A 131 4.41 0.17 -5.47
N SER A 132 5.53 -0.33 -5.97
CA SER A 132 6.88 -0.18 -5.39
C SER A 132 7.87 0.42 -6.39
N ILE A 133 9.09 0.70 -5.93
CA ILE A 133 10.21 1.08 -6.81
C ILE A 133 10.60 -0.03 -7.79
N ASN A 134 10.19 -1.27 -7.52
CA ASN A 134 10.47 -2.44 -8.35
C ASN A 134 9.48 -2.63 -9.50
N ASP A 135 8.38 -1.86 -9.53
CA ASP A 135 7.31 -2.03 -10.53
C ASP A 135 7.82 -2.10 -11.97
N ARG A 136 8.79 -1.25 -12.32
CA ARG A 136 9.37 -1.28 -13.67
C ARG A 136 10.04 -2.61 -13.98
N HIS A 137 10.77 -3.16 -13.02
CA HIS A 137 11.41 -4.47 -13.18
C HIS A 137 10.36 -5.57 -13.29
N GLU A 138 9.36 -5.56 -12.42
CA GLU A 138 8.28 -6.56 -12.37
C GLU A 138 7.40 -6.55 -13.63
N ILE A 139 7.17 -5.38 -14.24
CA ILE A 139 6.42 -5.26 -15.49
C ILE A 139 7.23 -5.79 -16.68
N LEU A 140 8.54 -5.50 -16.72
CA LEU A 140 9.42 -5.93 -17.80
C LEU A 140 9.80 -7.42 -17.68
N HIS A 141 9.81 -7.95 -16.47
CA HIS A 141 10.17 -9.33 -16.13
C HIS A 141 9.11 -9.93 -15.20
N PRO A 142 7.89 -10.21 -15.70
CA PRO A 142 6.83 -10.77 -14.88
C PRO A 142 7.27 -12.10 -14.26
N ALA A 143 7.31 -12.17 -12.94
CA ALA A 143 7.54 -13.40 -12.22
C ALA A 143 6.23 -14.19 -12.11
N GLY A 144 6.31 -15.51 -12.16
CA GLY A 144 5.18 -16.38 -11.80
C GLY A 144 4.89 -16.37 -10.30
N PRO A 145 3.85 -17.09 -9.86
CA PRO A 145 3.56 -17.27 -8.45
C PRO A 145 4.80 -17.78 -7.70
N LYS A 146 5.09 -17.18 -6.55
CA LYS A 146 6.22 -17.58 -5.71
C LYS A 146 5.95 -18.93 -5.05
N ALA A 147 6.98 -19.78 -4.99
CA ALA A 147 6.91 -21.00 -4.20
C ALA A 147 6.86 -20.66 -2.69
N GLU A 148 6.26 -21.51 -1.89
CA GLU A 148 6.13 -21.31 -0.42
C GLU A 148 7.49 -21.05 0.25
N ARG A 149 8.53 -21.76 -0.17
CA ARG A 149 9.89 -21.57 0.31
C ARG A 149 10.41 -20.15 0.07
N GLU A 150 10.08 -19.55 -1.07
CA GLU A 150 10.51 -18.18 -1.43
C GLU A 150 9.76 -17.15 -0.58
N ILE A 151 8.47 -17.40 -0.32
CA ILE A 151 7.65 -16.56 0.58
C ILE A 151 8.22 -16.59 1.99
N GLU A 152 8.53 -17.78 2.52
CA GLU A 152 9.12 -17.91 3.86
C GLU A 152 10.52 -17.28 3.95
N GLU A 153 11.27 -17.24 2.87
CA GLU A 153 12.55 -16.52 2.84
C GLU A 153 12.36 -15.01 2.90
N VAL A 154 11.34 -14.47 2.22
CA VAL A 154 10.95 -13.04 2.34
C VAL A 154 10.55 -12.70 3.77
N VAL A 155 9.75 -13.56 4.42
CA VAL A 155 9.34 -13.38 5.82
C VAL A 155 10.56 -13.37 6.74
N ARG A 156 11.47 -14.34 6.62
CA ARG A 156 12.68 -14.39 7.47
C ARG A 156 13.60 -13.19 7.29
N ARG A 157 13.66 -12.62 6.09
CA ARG A 157 14.48 -11.43 5.79
C ARG A 157 13.80 -10.12 6.13
N HIS A 158 12.51 -10.15 6.47
CA HIS A 158 11.76 -8.94 6.77
C HIS A 158 12.39 -8.21 7.97
N PRO A 159 12.57 -6.87 7.91
CA PRO A 159 13.23 -6.10 8.97
C PRO A 159 12.62 -6.31 10.35
N LEU A 160 11.30 -6.39 10.46
CA LEU A 160 10.61 -6.61 11.74
C LEU A 160 10.96 -7.96 12.38
N VAL A 161 11.14 -9.00 11.59
CA VAL A 161 11.57 -10.32 12.05
C VAL A 161 13.05 -10.28 12.42
N ARG A 162 13.88 -9.72 11.52
CA ARG A 162 15.33 -9.74 11.64
C ARG A 162 15.87 -8.88 12.78
N TYR A 163 15.27 -7.71 13.01
CA TYR A 163 15.82 -6.69 13.90
C TYR A 163 14.93 -6.35 15.09
N HIS A 164 13.62 -6.60 15.01
CA HIS A 164 12.67 -6.15 16.02
C HIS A 164 11.98 -7.29 16.77
N GLY A 165 12.45 -8.52 16.60
CA GLY A 165 12.00 -9.68 17.38
C GLY A 165 10.56 -10.12 17.07
N LEU A 166 10.00 -9.70 15.93
CA LEU A 166 8.69 -10.18 15.50
C LEU A 166 8.78 -11.68 15.12
N SER A 167 7.95 -12.52 15.73
CA SER A 167 7.88 -13.92 15.30
C SER A 167 7.34 -14.01 13.87
N PRO A 168 7.91 -14.89 13.02
CA PRO A 168 7.35 -15.19 11.69
C PRO A 168 5.86 -15.54 11.70
N ASP A 169 5.32 -16.07 12.80
CA ASP A 169 3.90 -16.43 12.94
C ASP A 169 2.94 -15.24 12.82
N TYR A 170 3.43 -14.02 12.99
CA TYR A 170 2.65 -12.78 12.85
C TYR A 170 2.79 -12.12 11.46
N MET A 171 3.41 -12.81 10.49
CA MET A 171 3.74 -12.24 9.18
C MET A 171 2.78 -12.66 8.06
N ASP A 172 1.55 -13.05 8.40
CA ASP A 172 0.57 -13.51 7.40
C ASP A 172 0.18 -12.42 6.40
N LEU A 173 0.20 -11.13 6.78
CA LEU A 173 0.03 -10.04 5.83
C LEU A 173 1.11 -10.05 4.74
N THR A 174 2.36 -10.24 5.13
CA THR A 174 3.46 -10.35 4.15
C THR A 174 3.29 -11.58 3.26
N ARG A 175 2.88 -12.72 3.83
CA ARG A 175 2.59 -13.94 3.07
C ARG A 175 1.45 -13.74 2.08
N ALA A 176 0.35 -13.08 2.51
CA ALA A 176 -0.78 -12.74 1.65
C ALA A 176 -0.33 -11.92 0.44
N HIS A 177 0.36 -10.81 0.67
CA HIS A 177 0.92 -9.98 -0.40
C HIS A 177 1.81 -10.79 -1.37
N GLN A 178 2.67 -11.66 -0.85
CA GLN A 178 3.55 -12.46 -1.73
C GLN A 178 2.81 -13.51 -2.56
N ARG A 179 1.63 -13.99 -2.11
CA ARG A 179 0.81 -14.97 -2.83
C ARG A 179 -0.04 -14.34 -3.93
N VAL A 180 -0.64 -13.18 -3.64
CA VAL A 180 -1.65 -12.58 -4.53
C VAL A 180 -1.08 -11.51 -5.48
N GLU A 181 0.04 -10.87 -5.13
CA GLU A 181 0.57 -9.74 -5.90
C GLU A 181 1.19 -10.09 -7.27
N ALA A 182 1.60 -11.34 -7.50
CA ALA A 182 2.35 -11.73 -8.70
C ALA A 182 1.62 -11.47 -10.05
N GLY A 183 0.29 -11.31 -10.03
CA GLY A 183 -0.51 -10.96 -11.21
C GLY A 183 -1.09 -9.55 -11.19
N HIS A 184 -1.24 -8.95 -10.02
CA HIS A 184 -1.99 -7.71 -9.83
C HIS A 184 -1.30 -6.49 -10.45
N ARG A 185 0.04 -6.42 -10.42
CA ARG A 185 0.81 -5.31 -11.00
C ARG A 185 0.57 -5.13 -12.49
N HIS A 186 0.76 -6.21 -13.26
CA HIS A 186 0.55 -6.17 -14.71
C HIS A 186 -0.89 -5.75 -15.05
N HIS A 187 -1.86 -6.30 -14.33
CA HIS A 187 -3.27 -5.98 -14.51
C HIS A 187 -3.58 -4.51 -14.17
N ALA A 188 -3.03 -3.98 -13.08
CA ALA A 188 -3.22 -2.58 -12.68
C ALA A 188 -2.73 -1.61 -13.77
N TYR A 189 -1.56 -1.85 -14.34
CA TYR A 189 -1.05 -1.03 -15.44
C TYR A 189 -1.87 -1.20 -16.72
N ALA A 190 -2.21 -2.43 -17.11
CA ALA A 190 -3.03 -2.71 -18.27
C ALA A 190 -4.39 -2.00 -18.20
N MET A 191 -5.04 -2.03 -17.05
CA MET A 191 -6.30 -1.35 -16.77
C MET A 191 -6.20 0.16 -16.99
N VAL A 192 -5.18 0.80 -16.40
CA VAL A 192 -4.99 2.25 -16.49
C VAL A 192 -4.61 2.66 -17.92
N VAL A 193 -3.72 1.93 -18.57
CA VAL A 193 -3.31 2.20 -19.97
C VAL A 193 -4.51 2.08 -20.91
N ALA A 194 -5.32 1.04 -20.79
CA ALA A 194 -6.52 0.85 -21.60
C ALA A 194 -7.58 1.96 -21.36
N GLY A 195 -7.67 2.48 -20.15
CA GLY A 195 -8.62 3.54 -19.78
C GLY A 195 -8.16 4.96 -20.12
N ALA A 196 -6.86 5.22 -20.19
CA ALA A 196 -6.28 6.54 -20.44
C ALA A 196 -6.29 6.90 -21.94
N ILE A 197 -7.47 7.19 -22.48
CA ILE A 197 -7.66 7.44 -23.91
C ILE A 197 -7.33 8.89 -24.27
N GLY A 198 -6.44 9.04 -25.25
CA GLY A 198 -6.02 10.33 -25.78
C GLY A 198 -5.00 11.09 -24.93
N ARG A 199 -4.16 11.87 -25.59
CA ARG A 199 -2.99 12.57 -25.00
C ARG A 199 -3.35 13.43 -23.79
N ARG A 200 -4.47 14.16 -23.86
CA ARG A 200 -4.90 15.04 -22.77
C ARG A 200 -5.25 14.24 -21.50
N HIS A 201 -5.94 13.10 -21.66
CA HIS A 201 -6.29 12.24 -20.53
C HIS A 201 -5.05 11.56 -19.93
N GLN A 202 -4.16 11.04 -20.79
CA GLN A 202 -2.88 10.46 -20.34
C GLN A 202 -2.05 11.45 -19.53
N GLN A 203 -1.91 12.70 -19.99
CA GLN A 203 -1.25 13.76 -19.24
C GLN A 203 -1.92 14.04 -17.89
N ALA A 204 -3.25 14.02 -17.86
CA ALA A 204 -4.00 14.24 -16.62
C ALA A 204 -3.84 13.09 -15.61
N VAL A 205 -3.72 11.84 -16.07
CA VAL A 205 -3.42 10.67 -15.23
C VAL A 205 -1.99 10.79 -14.68
N ILE A 206 -1.01 11.11 -15.51
CA ILE A 206 0.38 11.31 -15.09
C ILE A 206 0.47 12.42 -14.03
N ALA A 207 -0.13 13.58 -14.28
CA ALA A 207 -0.16 14.70 -13.33
C ALA A 207 -0.84 14.31 -11.99
N CYS A 208 -1.85 13.43 -12.04
CA CYS A 208 -2.50 12.89 -10.84
C CYS A 208 -1.53 12.05 -10.02
N VAL A 209 -0.78 11.12 -10.65
CA VAL A 209 0.22 10.28 -9.98
C VAL A 209 1.38 11.13 -9.44
N GLU A 210 1.85 12.12 -10.19
CA GLU A 210 2.91 13.05 -9.72
C GLU A 210 2.47 13.84 -8.49
N LYS A 211 1.22 14.33 -8.47
CA LYS A 211 0.65 14.98 -7.29
C LYS A 211 0.54 14.03 -6.10
N THR A 212 0.13 12.79 -6.34
CA THR A 212 0.07 11.75 -5.30
C THR A 212 1.46 11.52 -4.71
N LEU A 213 2.49 11.39 -5.55
CA LEU A 213 3.88 11.24 -5.12
C LEU A 213 4.35 12.43 -4.28
N ALA A 214 4.07 13.67 -4.72
CA ALA A 214 4.48 14.87 -4.00
C ALA A 214 3.85 14.95 -2.60
N LEU A 215 2.57 14.59 -2.47
CA LEU A 215 1.88 14.56 -1.19
C LEU A 215 2.36 13.41 -0.31
N TRP A 216 2.61 12.24 -0.90
CA TRP A 216 3.16 11.09 -0.21
C TRP A 216 4.56 11.37 0.37
N LEU A 217 5.46 12.00 -0.40
CA LEU A 217 6.79 12.39 0.08
C LEU A 217 6.70 13.35 1.28
N ARG A 218 5.84 14.38 1.20
CA ARG A 218 5.60 15.30 2.32
C ARG A 218 5.08 14.60 3.57
N TYR A 219 4.16 13.65 3.38
CA TYR A 219 3.65 12.83 4.47
C TYR A 219 4.78 12.00 5.09
N ARG A 220 5.60 11.33 4.27
CA ARG A 220 6.74 10.53 4.75
C ARG A 220 7.78 11.39 5.47
N ASP A 221 8.10 12.57 4.96
CA ASP A 221 8.96 13.55 5.63
C ASP A 221 8.42 13.95 7.02
N ALA A 222 7.10 14.17 7.13
CA ALA A 222 6.50 14.54 8.40
C ALA A 222 6.56 13.40 9.43
N VAL A 223 6.34 12.15 8.99
CA VAL A 223 6.50 10.97 9.86
C VAL A 223 7.95 10.77 10.27
N ALA A 224 8.90 10.92 9.35
CA ALA A 224 10.32 10.79 9.66
C ALA A 224 10.76 11.82 10.72
N ARG A 225 10.37 13.08 10.56
CA ARG A 225 10.64 14.14 11.57
C ARG A 225 9.95 13.87 12.91
N ALA A 226 8.73 13.32 12.91
CA ALA A 226 8.06 12.94 14.16
C ALA A 226 8.72 11.74 14.85
N CYS A 227 9.58 11.03 14.13
CA CYS A 227 10.45 9.96 14.64
C CYS A 227 11.87 10.44 14.91
N ASP A 228 12.15 11.76 14.95
CA ASP A 228 13.48 12.36 15.15
C ASP A 228 14.52 11.81 14.14
N LEU A 229 14.09 11.52 12.91
CA LEU A 229 14.98 11.13 11.81
C LEU A 229 15.30 12.37 10.95
N ASP A 230 16.59 12.63 10.75
CA ASP A 230 17.12 13.72 9.92
C ASP A 230 17.65 13.16 8.59
N GLN A 231 17.61 14.04 7.56
CA GLN A 231 18.06 13.71 6.19
C GLN A 231 19.58 13.83 6.07
#